data_5da384a694cc17cb00b967287d0fb400
#
_entry.id   5da384a694cc17cb00b967287d0fb400
#
_cell.length_a   1.000
_cell.length_b   1.000
_cell.length_c   1.000
_cell.angle_alpha   90.00
_cell.angle_beta   90.00
_cell.angle_gamma   90.00
#
_symmetry.space_group_name_H-M   'P 1'
#
loop_
_entity.id
_entity.type
_entity.pdbx_description
1 polymer ?
#
loop_
_entity_poly.entity_id
_entity_poly.type
_entity_poly.pdbx_seq_one_letter_code
_entity_poly.pdbx_strand_id
1 'polypeptide(L)'
;MIEYLDLLRQVRSHGKFKADRTGTGTYSVFGAQARFNLRNSFPLLTTKKVHTRSIFYELLWFLRGDTNIQYLKDNGVSIWNEWADANGNLGRVYGAQWCDWRTADGRSIHQLDQVIQQIKTRPDSRRLIVSAWNPGEIEGMALPPCHTLFQFYVSEGELSCQLYQRSADIFLGVPFNIASYALLTCMIAQVCDLKPGDFVHTFGDLHLYSNHVEQADLQLSRAPRPLPQLKLNPAVKNIHDFKFEDFELVGYDPHPAIKAPVAV
;
A
#
# COMPACT_ATOMS: atom_id res chain seq x y z
N MET A 1 -7.22 -5.57 -13.46
CA MET A 1 -7.01 -4.17 -12.95
C MET A 1 -7.96 -3.16 -13.65
N ILE A 2 -9.11 -3.65 -14.08
CA ILE A 2 -10.19 -2.79 -14.60
C ILE A 2 -10.64 -1.81 -13.52
N GLU A 3 -10.77 -2.29 -12.28
CA GLU A 3 -11.18 -1.54 -11.10
C GLU A 3 -10.32 -0.27 -10.89
N TYR A 4 -9.01 -0.40 -11.07
CA TYR A 4 -8.10 0.75 -11.00
C TYR A 4 -8.31 1.70 -12.19
N LEU A 5 -8.47 1.17 -13.40
CA LEU A 5 -8.68 2.00 -14.60
C LEU A 5 -10.01 2.75 -14.51
N ASP A 6 -11.03 2.17 -13.89
CA ASP A 6 -12.32 2.83 -13.67
C ASP A 6 -12.19 3.97 -12.66
N LEU A 7 -11.41 3.79 -11.58
CA LEU A 7 -11.07 4.89 -10.67
C LEU A 7 -10.31 6.01 -11.40
N LEU A 8 -9.33 5.67 -12.24
CA LEU A 8 -8.57 6.67 -13.02
C LEU A 8 -9.48 7.43 -13.99
N ARG A 9 -10.41 6.73 -14.67
CA ARG A 9 -11.43 7.37 -15.52
C ARG A 9 -12.35 8.27 -14.70
N GLN A 10 -12.78 7.82 -13.52
CA GLN A 10 -13.64 8.61 -12.63
C GLN A 10 -12.97 9.93 -12.25
N VAL A 11 -11.72 9.88 -11.78
CA VAL A 11 -10.97 11.10 -11.42
C VAL A 11 -10.76 11.99 -12.63
N ARG A 12 -10.38 11.39 -13.78
CA ARG A 12 -10.13 12.12 -15.02
C ARG A 12 -11.37 12.84 -15.56
N SER A 13 -12.55 12.23 -15.43
CA SER A 13 -13.81 12.75 -16.01
C SER A 13 -14.61 13.62 -15.04
N HIS A 14 -14.56 13.35 -13.73
CA HIS A 14 -15.40 13.98 -12.72
C HIS A 14 -14.60 14.73 -11.64
N GLY A 15 -13.27 14.64 -11.68
CA GLY A 15 -12.42 15.32 -10.70
C GLY A 15 -12.57 16.83 -10.77
N LYS A 16 -12.75 17.46 -9.62
CA LYS A 16 -12.77 18.91 -9.48
C LYS A 16 -11.37 19.43 -9.22
N PHE A 17 -10.99 20.51 -9.89
CA PHE A 17 -9.68 21.13 -9.67
C PHE A 17 -9.59 21.70 -8.26
N LYS A 18 -8.46 21.40 -7.59
CA LYS A 18 -8.09 21.93 -6.27
C LYS A 18 -6.64 22.38 -6.32
N ALA A 19 -6.35 23.54 -5.74
CA ALA A 19 -4.99 23.87 -5.38
C ALA A 19 -4.51 22.91 -4.27
N ASP A 20 -3.22 22.61 -4.28
CA ASP A 20 -2.58 21.75 -3.28
C ASP A 20 -1.32 22.39 -2.69
N ARG A 21 -0.76 21.75 -1.68
CA ARG A 21 0.45 22.21 -0.98
C ARG A 21 1.66 22.37 -1.89
N THR A 22 1.76 21.54 -2.94
CA THR A 22 2.91 21.55 -3.86
C THR A 22 2.82 22.67 -4.92
N GLY A 23 1.69 23.35 -5.02
CA GLY A 23 1.46 24.38 -6.06
C GLY A 23 1.17 23.80 -7.43
N THR A 24 1.20 22.47 -7.62
CA THR A 24 0.91 21.80 -8.91
C THR A 24 -0.58 21.83 -9.23
N GLY A 25 -1.43 21.65 -8.22
CA GLY A 25 -2.87 21.48 -8.37
C GLY A 25 -3.27 20.05 -8.74
N THR A 26 -4.46 19.67 -8.37
CA THR A 26 -4.98 18.32 -8.57
C THR A 26 -6.41 18.33 -9.09
N TYR A 27 -6.79 17.29 -9.84
CA TYR A 27 -8.19 16.94 -10.09
C TYR A 27 -8.58 15.86 -9.09
N SER A 28 -9.61 16.09 -8.28
CA SER A 28 -9.91 15.26 -7.11
C SER A 28 -11.38 14.87 -7.06
N VAL A 29 -11.65 13.63 -6.63
CA VAL A 29 -12.95 13.15 -6.17
C VAL A 29 -12.84 12.76 -4.71
N PHE A 30 -13.91 12.95 -3.92
CA PHE A 30 -13.94 12.58 -2.52
C PHE A 30 -14.85 11.37 -2.31
N GLY A 31 -14.29 10.32 -1.70
CA GLY A 31 -14.98 9.06 -1.47
C GLY A 31 -15.03 8.19 -2.72
N ALA A 32 -14.18 7.17 -2.77
CA ALA A 32 -14.19 6.15 -3.81
C ALA A 32 -13.74 4.81 -3.21
N GLN A 33 -14.04 3.70 -3.89
CA GLN A 33 -13.66 2.37 -3.46
C GLN A 33 -13.44 1.45 -4.65
N ALA A 34 -12.46 0.57 -4.56
CA ALA A 34 -12.26 -0.55 -5.48
C ALA A 34 -12.04 -1.85 -4.71
N ARG A 35 -12.42 -2.98 -5.32
CA ARG A 35 -12.25 -4.32 -4.77
C ARG A 35 -11.44 -5.17 -5.72
N PHE A 36 -10.40 -5.82 -5.23
CA PHE A 36 -9.49 -6.68 -5.99
C PHE A 36 -9.56 -8.11 -5.44
N ASN A 37 -9.84 -9.06 -6.32
CA ASN A 37 -9.87 -10.47 -5.97
C ASN A 37 -8.44 -11.04 -5.96
N LEU A 38 -8.00 -11.58 -4.83
CA LEU A 38 -6.64 -12.12 -4.65
C LEU A 38 -6.54 -13.64 -4.83
N ARG A 39 -7.66 -14.33 -5.09
CA ARG A 39 -7.70 -15.81 -5.12
C ARG A 39 -6.91 -16.41 -6.27
N ASN A 40 -6.96 -15.79 -7.44
CA ASN A 40 -6.43 -16.35 -8.68
C ASN A 40 -5.36 -15.48 -9.36
N SER A 41 -5.17 -14.24 -8.92
CA SER A 41 -4.23 -13.31 -9.54
C SER A 41 -3.78 -12.24 -8.55
N PHE A 42 -2.63 -11.64 -8.83
CA PHE A 42 -2.10 -10.55 -8.03
C PHE A 42 -2.40 -9.20 -8.71
N PRO A 43 -3.01 -8.23 -8.01
CA PRO A 43 -3.46 -6.95 -8.60
C PRO A 43 -2.28 -6.00 -8.84
N LEU A 44 -1.47 -6.30 -9.83
CA LEU A 44 -0.35 -5.49 -10.28
C LEU A 44 -0.65 -4.91 -11.66
N LEU A 45 -0.46 -3.60 -11.84
CA LEU A 45 -0.78 -2.93 -13.09
C LEU A 45 -0.03 -3.51 -14.28
N THR A 46 -0.75 -3.73 -15.38
CA THR A 46 -0.21 -4.15 -16.67
C THR A 46 -0.27 -3.05 -17.73
N THR A 47 -1.06 -2.01 -17.54
CA THR A 47 -1.12 -0.85 -18.47
C THR A 47 0.08 0.09 -18.38
N LYS A 48 0.87 -0.04 -17.33
CA LYS A 48 2.23 0.49 -17.20
C LYS A 48 3.05 -0.40 -16.28
N LYS A 49 4.36 -0.51 -16.53
CA LYS A 49 5.27 -1.22 -15.63
C LYS A 49 5.40 -0.47 -14.30
N VAL A 50 5.24 -1.20 -13.19
CA VAL A 50 5.43 -0.72 -11.82
C VAL A 50 6.74 -1.28 -11.27
N HIS A 51 7.45 -0.51 -10.44
CA HIS A 51 8.72 -0.93 -9.85
C HIS A 51 8.50 -1.82 -8.64
N THR A 52 8.31 -3.12 -8.87
CA THR A 52 7.96 -4.12 -7.85
C THR A 52 8.99 -4.25 -6.75
N ARG A 53 10.29 -4.05 -7.06
CA ARG A 53 11.35 -4.07 -6.06
C ARG A 53 11.10 -3.03 -4.96
N SER A 54 10.72 -1.80 -5.33
CA SER A 54 10.41 -0.76 -4.33
C SER A 54 9.22 -1.13 -3.48
N ILE A 55 8.16 -1.69 -4.06
CA ILE A 55 6.95 -2.10 -3.32
C ILE A 55 7.30 -3.16 -2.27
N PHE A 56 8.05 -4.19 -2.66
CA PHE A 56 8.35 -5.31 -1.78
C PHE A 56 9.30 -4.91 -0.64
N TYR A 57 10.36 -4.17 -0.95
CA TYR A 57 11.27 -3.67 0.08
C TYR A 57 10.63 -2.64 1.01
N GLU A 58 9.75 -1.76 0.50
CA GLU A 58 9.00 -0.83 1.35
C GLU A 58 8.11 -1.57 2.35
N LEU A 59 7.36 -2.59 1.89
CA LEU A 59 6.55 -3.39 2.80
C LEU A 59 7.40 -4.11 3.85
N LEU A 60 8.52 -4.75 3.45
CA LEU A 60 9.44 -5.38 4.38
C LEU A 60 10.02 -4.38 5.39
N TRP A 61 10.30 -3.15 4.96
CA TRP A 61 10.76 -2.08 5.83
C TRP A 61 9.67 -1.66 6.83
N PHE A 62 8.41 -1.55 6.42
CA PHE A 62 7.30 -1.31 7.36
C PHE A 62 7.16 -2.43 8.39
N LEU A 63 7.26 -3.70 7.96
CA LEU A 63 7.16 -4.87 8.85
C LEU A 63 8.30 -4.96 9.88
N ARG A 64 9.43 -4.33 9.61
CA ARG A 64 10.54 -4.21 10.57
C ARG A 64 10.31 -3.12 11.63
N GLY A 65 9.27 -2.30 11.48
CA GLY A 65 9.07 -1.12 12.34
C GLY A 65 10.12 -0.04 12.17
N ASP A 66 10.92 -0.10 11.12
CA ASP A 66 12.02 0.82 10.86
C ASP A 66 11.51 2.18 10.35
N THR A 67 12.21 3.23 10.67
CA THR A 67 11.89 4.62 10.28
C THR A 67 13.07 5.31 9.60
N ASN A 68 14.21 4.63 9.51
CA ASN A 68 15.39 5.09 8.78
C ASN A 68 15.44 4.45 7.39
N ILE A 69 15.72 5.25 6.36
CA ILE A 69 15.73 4.79 4.97
C ILE A 69 16.98 4.03 4.55
N GLN A 70 17.94 3.78 5.46
CA GLN A 70 19.18 3.08 5.10
C GLN A 70 18.94 1.69 4.54
N TYR A 71 18.02 0.92 5.16
CA TYR A 71 17.62 -0.38 4.63
C TYR A 71 17.10 -0.30 3.18
N LEU A 72 16.31 0.72 2.87
CA LEU A 72 15.81 0.93 1.52
C LEU A 72 16.94 1.28 0.53
N LYS A 73 17.84 2.18 0.92
CA LYS A 73 19.02 2.56 0.12
C LYS A 73 19.93 1.37 -0.17
N ASP A 74 20.22 0.54 0.83
CA ASP A 74 21.06 -0.66 0.69
C ASP A 74 20.46 -1.67 -0.31
N ASN A 75 19.15 -1.60 -0.50
CA ASN A 75 18.42 -2.43 -1.43
C ASN A 75 18.04 -1.72 -2.74
N GLY A 76 18.62 -0.57 -3.02
CA GLY A 76 18.44 0.19 -4.27
C GLY A 76 17.04 0.82 -4.41
N VAL A 77 16.39 1.15 -3.28
CA VAL A 77 15.07 1.79 -3.22
C VAL A 77 15.21 3.23 -2.74
N SER A 78 14.74 4.19 -3.52
CA SER A 78 14.93 5.64 -3.29
C SER A 78 13.63 6.41 -3.07
N ILE A 79 12.49 5.73 -3.02
CA ILE A 79 11.16 6.36 -3.01
C ILE A 79 10.86 7.23 -1.77
N TRP A 80 11.71 7.17 -0.74
CA TRP A 80 11.59 7.93 0.49
C TRP A 80 12.70 8.97 0.68
N ASN A 81 13.65 9.08 -0.27
CA ASN A 81 14.82 9.95 -0.13
C ASN A 81 14.48 11.43 0.03
N GLU A 82 13.41 11.90 -0.62
CA GLU A 82 13.03 13.32 -0.65
C GLU A 82 12.42 13.81 0.67
N TRP A 83 11.94 12.89 1.52
CA TRP A 83 11.32 13.22 2.81
C TRP A 83 12.24 12.98 4.02
N ALA A 84 13.31 12.21 3.85
CA ALA A 84 14.22 11.89 4.94
C ALA A 84 15.09 13.08 5.32
N ASP A 85 15.38 13.21 6.62
CA ASP A 85 16.37 14.18 7.12
C ASP A 85 17.80 13.80 6.68
N ALA A 86 18.78 14.63 7.05
CA ALA A 86 20.18 14.42 6.70
C ALA A 86 20.77 13.09 7.21
N ASN A 87 20.16 12.50 8.24
CA ASN A 87 20.55 11.21 8.84
C ASN A 87 19.72 10.04 8.28
N GLY A 88 18.80 10.29 7.35
CA GLY A 88 17.94 9.28 6.76
C GLY A 88 16.70 8.94 7.58
N ASN A 89 16.31 9.73 8.57
CA ASN A 89 15.18 9.48 9.43
C ASN A 89 13.90 10.17 8.89
N LEU A 90 12.76 9.53 9.11
CA LEU A 90 11.43 9.99 8.70
C LEU A 90 10.51 10.30 9.89
N GLY A 91 10.99 10.15 11.12
CA GLY A 91 10.12 10.13 12.29
C GLY A 91 9.33 8.82 12.39
N ARG A 92 8.37 8.75 13.29
CA ARG A 92 7.65 7.50 13.59
C ARG A 92 6.52 7.22 12.60
N VAL A 93 6.87 7.11 11.32
CA VAL A 93 5.93 6.81 10.22
C VAL A 93 5.53 5.32 10.22
N TYR A 94 4.46 4.98 9.53
CA TYR A 94 3.92 3.65 9.22
C TYR A 94 4.41 2.46 10.07
N GLY A 95 5.60 1.94 9.78
CA GLY A 95 6.14 0.74 10.44
C GLY A 95 6.30 0.91 11.95
N ALA A 96 6.75 2.09 12.42
CA ALA A 96 6.83 2.39 13.85
C ALA A 96 5.45 2.37 14.52
N GLN A 97 4.40 2.85 13.83
CA GLN A 97 3.04 2.79 14.36
C GLN A 97 2.51 1.35 14.38
N TRP A 98 2.81 0.55 13.36
CA TRP A 98 2.37 -0.84 13.28
C TRP A 98 3.04 -1.76 14.31
N CYS A 99 4.33 -1.52 14.58
CA CYS A 99 5.17 -2.43 15.36
C CYS A 99 5.53 -1.92 16.77
N ASP A 100 5.41 -0.62 17.03
CA ASP A 100 5.79 0.02 18.29
C ASP A 100 4.86 1.20 18.63
N TRP A 101 3.55 0.99 18.65
CA TRP A 101 2.61 2.05 19.06
C TRP A 101 2.80 2.39 20.53
N ARG A 102 3.18 3.63 20.82
CA ARG A 102 3.41 4.11 22.18
C ARG A 102 2.12 4.55 22.85
N THR A 103 1.88 4.06 24.06
CA THR A 103 0.75 4.46 24.90
C THR A 103 1.14 5.53 25.90
N ALA A 104 0.18 6.27 26.43
CA ALA A 104 0.40 7.34 27.41
C ALA A 104 1.01 6.83 28.74
N ASP A 105 0.83 5.54 29.07
CA ASP A 105 1.40 4.89 30.25
C ASP A 105 2.79 4.26 29.98
N GLY A 106 3.40 4.55 28.80
CA GLY A 106 4.75 4.13 28.45
C GLY A 106 4.89 2.71 27.90
N ARG A 107 3.78 1.98 27.70
CA ARG A 107 3.82 0.66 27.04
C ARG A 107 4.00 0.83 25.51
N SER A 108 4.55 -0.20 24.89
CA SER A 108 4.55 -0.39 23.46
C SER A 108 3.56 -1.46 23.04
N ILE A 109 2.82 -1.20 21.94
CA ILE A 109 1.87 -2.17 21.36
C ILE A 109 2.37 -2.52 19.95
N HIS A 110 2.65 -3.79 19.73
CA HIS A 110 2.91 -4.33 18.40
C HIS A 110 1.58 -4.71 17.73
N GLN A 111 0.93 -3.75 17.03
CA GLN A 111 -0.41 -3.92 16.47
C GLN A 111 -0.48 -5.08 15.47
N LEU A 112 0.56 -5.23 14.63
CA LEU A 112 0.59 -6.27 13.60
C LEU A 112 0.62 -7.67 14.21
N ASP A 113 1.45 -7.92 15.23
CA ASP A 113 1.49 -9.22 15.91
C ASP A 113 0.19 -9.50 16.65
N GLN A 114 -0.39 -8.47 17.30
CA GLN A 114 -1.67 -8.62 17.96
C GLN A 114 -2.78 -8.99 16.99
N VAL A 115 -2.83 -8.37 15.80
CA VAL A 115 -3.86 -8.68 14.79
C VAL A 115 -3.67 -10.08 14.22
N ILE A 116 -2.43 -10.51 13.94
CA ILE A 116 -2.12 -11.86 13.48
C ILE A 116 -2.53 -12.89 14.54
N GLN A 117 -2.20 -12.64 15.80
CA GLN A 117 -2.62 -13.52 16.90
C GLN A 117 -4.15 -13.58 17.04
N GLN A 118 -4.85 -12.45 16.87
CA GLN A 118 -6.31 -12.42 16.91
C GLN A 118 -6.93 -13.16 15.73
N ILE A 119 -6.38 -13.04 14.52
CA ILE A 119 -6.84 -13.80 13.35
C ILE A 119 -6.77 -15.31 13.63
N LYS A 120 -5.68 -15.78 14.25
CA LYS A 120 -5.50 -17.21 14.59
C LYS A 120 -6.44 -17.69 15.70
N THR A 121 -6.73 -16.86 16.70
CA THR A 121 -7.44 -17.28 17.91
C THR A 121 -8.89 -16.85 17.96
N ARG A 122 -9.27 -15.79 17.22
CA ARG A 122 -10.61 -15.19 17.22
C ARG A 122 -10.91 -14.63 15.82
N PRO A 123 -11.00 -15.47 14.78
CA PRO A 123 -11.16 -15.02 13.38
C PRO A 123 -12.43 -14.18 13.16
N ASP A 124 -13.49 -14.41 13.94
CA ASP A 124 -14.75 -13.65 13.86
C ASP A 124 -14.69 -12.24 14.51
N SER A 125 -13.53 -11.82 15.00
CA SER A 125 -13.36 -10.52 15.64
C SER A 125 -13.58 -9.38 14.62
N ARG A 126 -14.36 -8.36 15.04
CA ARG A 126 -14.53 -7.12 14.29
C ARG A 126 -13.47 -6.05 14.64
N ARG A 127 -12.45 -6.45 15.41
CA ARG A 127 -11.38 -5.56 15.93
C ARG A 127 -10.02 -5.89 15.32
N LEU A 128 -10.00 -6.53 14.15
CA LEU A 128 -8.77 -6.88 13.43
C LEU A 128 -8.26 -5.65 12.66
N ILE A 129 -7.83 -4.62 13.40
CA ILE A 129 -7.48 -3.29 12.87
C ILE A 129 -6.03 -2.97 13.23
N VAL A 130 -5.32 -2.36 12.26
CA VAL A 130 -4.01 -1.73 12.44
C VAL A 130 -4.11 -0.27 12.00
N SER A 131 -3.70 0.67 12.84
CA SER A 131 -3.71 2.11 12.57
C SER A 131 -2.30 2.67 12.46
N ALA A 132 -2.04 3.46 11.43
CA ALA A 132 -0.84 4.28 11.32
C ALA A 132 -1.12 5.75 11.71
N TRP A 133 -2.39 6.15 11.81
CA TRP A 133 -2.78 7.51 12.14
C TRP A 133 -2.75 7.72 13.66
N ASN A 134 -1.70 8.37 14.14
CA ASN A 134 -1.51 8.69 15.55
C ASN A 134 -1.47 10.22 15.74
N PRO A 135 -2.59 10.88 16.12
CA PRO A 135 -2.63 12.34 16.26
C PRO A 135 -1.59 12.91 17.21
N GLY A 136 -1.14 12.14 18.19
CA GLY A 136 -0.12 12.59 19.14
C GLY A 136 1.31 12.62 18.59
N GLU A 137 1.57 11.99 17.43
CA GLU A 137 2.91 11.87 16.84
C GLU A 137 3.01 12.46 15.41
N ILE A 138 1.89 12.90 14.81
CA ILE A 138 1.84 13.35 13.40
C ILE A 138 2.81 14.52 13.12
N GLU A 139 2.93 15.46 14.04
CA GLU A 139 3.81 16.63 13.85
C GLU A 139 5.30 16.25 13.78
N GLY A 140 5.69 15.12 14.37
CA GLY A 140 7.04 14.57 14.31
C GLY A 140 7.32 13.69 13.09
N MET A 141 6.36 13.50 12.19
CA MET A 141 6.52 12.68 10.99
C MET A 141 6.90 13.53 9.78
N ALA A 142 7.91 13.09 9.02
CA ALA A 142 8.29 13.75 7.77
C ALA A 142 7.12 13.79 6.76
N LEU A 143 6.27 12.75 6.77
CA LEU A 143 5.05 12.66 5.98
C LEU A 143 3.95 11.98 6.79
N PRO A 144 2.85 12.69 7.16
CA PRO A 144 1.70 12.07 7.80
C PRO A 144 1.11 10.92 6.98
N PRO A 145 0.77 9.78 7.58
CA PRO A 145 0.34 8.59 6.86
C PRO A 145 -0.83 8.83 5.91
N CYS A 146 -0.65 8.55 4.63
CA CYS A 146 -1.72 8.60 3.62
C CYS A 146 -2.65 7.39 3.77
N HIS A 147 -2.10 6.17 3.85
CA HIS A 147 -2.85 4.98 4.21
C HIS A 147 -2.92 4.88 5.74
N THR A 148 -4.07 5.26 6.29
CA THR A 148 -4.23 5.60 7.71
C THR A 148 -4.53 4.41 8.60
N LEU A 149 -5.37 3.50 8.12
CA LEU A 149 -5.73 2.26 8.83
C LEU A 149 -6.13 1.17 7.84
N PHE A 150 -5.96 -0.06 8.27
CA PHE A 150 -6.51 -1.22 7.56
C PHE A 150 -7.14 -2.20 8.53
N GLN A 151 -8.13 -2.95 8.03
CA GLN A 151 -8.89 -3.94 8.77
C GLN A 151 -8.90 -5.25 8.03
N PHE A 152 -8.75 -6.35 8.77
CA PHE A 152 -8.92 -7.69 8.23
C PHE A 152 -10.30 -8.26 8.53
N TYR A 153 -10.71 -9.20 7.66
CA TYR A 153 -11.94 -9.95 7.79
C TYR A 153 -11.68 -11.40 7.37
N VAL A 154 -12.10 -12.33 8.21
CA VAL A 154 -11.97 -13.78 7.95
C VAL A 154 -13.36 -14.34 7.68
N SER A 155 -13.50 -15.06 6.58
CA SER A 155 -14.72 -15.79 6.24
C SER A 155 -14.39 -16.99 5.37
N GLU A 156 -15.01 -18.13 5.63
CA GLU A 156 -14.89 -19.36 4.80
C GLU A 156 -13.42 -19.80 4.56
N GLY A 157 -12.55 -19.57 5.55
CA GLY A 157 -11.12 -19.91 5.45
C GLY A 157 -10.31 -18.94 4.59
N GLU A 158 -10.87 -17.78 4.24
CA GLU A 158 -10.20 -16.72 3.48
C GLU A 158 -9.98 -15.47 4.34
N LEU A 159 -8.86 -14.78 4.09
CA LEU A 159 -8.52 -13.49 4.68
C LEU A 159 -8.69 -12.38 3.65
N SER A 160 -9.54 -11.42 3.96
CA SER A 160 -9.69 -10.17 3.20
C SER A 160 -9.13 -8.98 4.00
N CYS A 161 -8.72 -7.94 3.29
CA CYS A 161 -8.23 -6.69 3.89
C CYS A 161 -8.95 -5.49 3.29
N GLN A 162 -9.34 -4.53 4.13
CA GLN A 162 -9.81 -3.22 3.70
C GLN A 162 -8.85 -2.15 4.19
N LEU A 163 -8.35 -1.32 3.26
CA LEU A 163 -7.53 -0.14 3.53
C LEU A 163 -8.38 1.12 3.43
N TYR A 164 -8.25 2.05 4.37
CA TYR A 164 -8.66 3.45 4.19
C TYR A 164 -7.42 4.33 3.94
N GLN A 165 -7.39 4.96 2.79
CA GLN A 165 -6.35 5.91 2.37
C GLN A 165 -6.96 7.31 2.27
N ARG A 166 -6.53 8.25 3.16
CA ARG A 166 -7.08 9.61 3.26
C ARG A 166 -6.73 10.50 2.07
N SER A 167 -5.57 10.26 1.45
CA SER A 167 -5.00 11.04 0.36
C SER A 167 -4.29 10.09 -0.60
N ALA A 168 -4.65 10.12 -1.88
CA ALA A 168 -4.25 9.10 -2.83
C ALA A 168 -3.96 9.68 -4.22
N ASP A 169 -2.66 9.81 -4.57
CA ASP A 169 -2.24 10.05 -5.95
C ASP A 169 -2.57 8.81 -6.79
N ILE A 170 -3.60 8.95 -7.63
CA ILE A 170 -4.12 7.84 -8.44
C ILE A 170 -3.07 7.34 -9.45
N PHE A 171 -2.17 8.21 -9.93
CA PHE A 171 -1.26 7.85 -11.00
C PHE A 171 0.04 7.21 -10.48
N LEU A 172 0.73 7.81 -9.50
CA LEU A 172 1.99 7.28 -8.98
C LEU A 172 1.79 6.38 -7.74
N GLY A 173 1.06 6.87 -6.73
CA GLY A 173 0.97 6.21 -5.42
C GLY A 173 0.04 5.00 -5.38
N VAL A 174 -1.20 5.14 -5.86
CA VAL A 174 -2.22 4.10 -5.74
C VAL A 174 -1.80 2.74 -6.29
N PRO A 175 -1.11 2.62 -7.46
CA PRO A 175 -0.62 1.33 -7.94
C PRO A 175 0.33 0.62 -6.97
N PHE A 176 1.19 1.38 -6.28
CA PHE A 176 2.09 0.85 -5.24
C PHE A 176 1.29 0.37 -4.03
N ASN A 177 0.33 1.19 -3.56
CA ASN A 177 -0.48 0.86 -2.39
C ASN A 177 -1.35 -0.39 -2.62
N ILE A 178 -1.97 -0.54 -3.81
CA ILE A 178 -2.74 -1.74 -4.16
C ILE A 178 -1.86 -2.99 -4.06
N ALA A 179 -0.70 -2.98 -4.70
CA ALA A 179 0.20 -4.13 -4.70
C ALA A 179 0.79 -4.42 -3.31
N SER A 180 1.15 -3.38 -2.55
CA SER A 180 1.70 -3.51 -1.19
C SER A 180 0.70 -4.16 -0.23
N TYR A 181 -0.55 -3.68 -0.19
CA TYR A 181 -1.57 -4.25 0.71
C TYR A 181 -2.13 -5.59 0.23
N ALA A 182 -2.15 -5.84 -1.08
CA ALA A 182 -2.42 -7.18 -1.61
C ALA A 182 -1.34 -8.17 -1.17
N LEU A 183 -0.05 -7.79 -1.26
CA LEU A 183 1.07 -8.60 -0.76
C LEU A 183 0.95 -8.85 0.74
N LEU A 184 0.72 -7.81 1.54
CA LEU A 184 0.53 -7.95 2.99
C LEU A 184 -0.61 -8.91 3.33
N THR A 185 -1.73 -8.83 2.59
CA THR A 185 -2.89 -9.72 2.78
C THR A 185 -2.51 -11.18 2.48
N CYS A 186 -1.79 -11.44 1.38
CA CYS A 186 -1.31 -12.78 1.04
C CYS A 186 -0.32 -13.33 2.08
N MET A 187 0.62 -12.50 2.57
CA MET A 187 1.58 -12.88 3.59
C MET A 187 0.89 -13.25 4.92
N ILE A 188 -0.04 -12.42 5.39
CA ILE A 188 -0.78 -12.69 6.64
C ILE A 188 -1.69 -13.90 6.47
N ALA A 189 -2.34 -14.06 5.32
CA ALA A 189 -3.13 -15.27 5.04
C ALA A 189 -2.27 -16.53 5.19
N GLN A 190 -1.07 -16.57 4.57
CA GLN A 190 -0.15 -17.70 4.67
C GLN A 190 0.27 -18.00 6.11
N VAL A 191 0.69 -17.00 6.89
CA VAL A 191 1.15 -17.23 8.27
C VAL A 191 0.02 -17.55 9.25
N CYS A 192 -1.23 -17.35 8.83
CA CYS A 192 -2.43 -17.71 9.57
C CYS A 192 -3.11 -18.99 9.05
N ASP A 193 -2.51 -19.70 8.10
CA ASP A 193 -3.06 -20.90 7.43
C ASP A 193 -4.44 -20.64 6.78
N LEU A 194 -4.63 -19.43 6.22
CA LEU A 194 -5.80 -18.99 5.47
C LEU A 194 -5.46 -18.81 3.98
N LYS A 195 -6.49 -18.74 3.13
CA LYS A 195 -6.35 -18.35 1.71
C LYS A 195 -6.53 -16.84 1.56
N PRO A 196 -5.89 -16.18 0.58
CA PRO A 196 -6.19 -14.80 0.24
C PRO A 196 -7.62 -14.67 -0.30
N GLY A 197 -8.37 -13.70 0.22
CA GLY A 197 -9.72 -13.33 -0.23
C GLY A 197 -9.72 -12.10 -1.12
N ASP A 198 -10.26 -10.99 -0.62
CA ASP A 198 -10.34 -9.71 -1.33
C ASP A 198 -9.46 -8.64 -0.68
N PHE A 199 -8.91 -7.77 -1.51
CA PHE A 199 -8.39 -6.48 -1.06
C PHE A 199 -9.38 -5.37 -1.45
N VAL A 200 -9.88 -4.63 -0.47
CA VAL A 200 -10.79 -3.49 -0.65
C VAL A 200 -10.02 -2.21 -0.36
N HIS A 201 -9.92 -1.32 -1.34
CA HIS A 201 -9.24 -0.04 -1.20
C HIS A 201 -10.26 1.09 -1.17
N THR A 202 -10.39 1.75 -0.02
CA THR A 202 -11.27 2.88 0.21
C THR A 202 -10.47 4.17 0.26
N PHE A 203 -10.89 5.18 -0.48
CA PHE A 203 -10.20 6.44 -0.63
C PHE A 203 -11.01 7.60 -0.03
N GLY A 204 -10.31 8.51 0.63
CA GLY A 204 -10.81 9.84 0.96
C GLY A 204 -10.65 10.78 -0.24
N ASP A 205 -9.59 11.57 -0.27
CA ASP A 205 -9.22 12.43 -1.41
C ASP A 205 -8.43 11.61 -2.44
N LEU A 206 -9.11 11.17 -3.49
CA LEU A 206 -8.50 10.46 -4.62
C LEU A 206 -8.24 11.46 -5.74
N HIS A 207 -6.97 11.68 -6.11
CA HIS A 207 -6.60 12.77 -6.99
C HIS A 207 -5.57 12.39 -8.06
N LEU A 208 -5.61 13.14 -9.15
CA LEU A 208 -4.64 13.16 -10.23
C LEU A 208 -3.97 14.52 -10.27
N TYR A 209 -2.66 14.58 -10.15
CA TYR A 209 -1.93 15.84 -10.31
C TYR A 209 -2.12 16.41 -11.72
N SER A 210 -2.24 17.74 -11.85
CA SER A 210 -2.52 18.40 -13.11
C SER A 210 -1.45 18.17 -14.18
N ASN A 211 -0.20 17.97 -13.75
CA ASN A 211 0.94 17.64 -14.61
C ASN A 211 1.04 16.13 -14.98
N HIS A 212 0.07 15.30 -14.56
CA HIS A 212 -0.01 13.87 -14.91
C HIS A 212 -1.16 13.55 -15.88
N VAL A 213 -1.89 14.54 -16.37
CA VAL A 213 -3.08 14.34 -17.22
C VAL A 213 -2.73 13.59 -18.51
N GLU A 214 -1.68 14.01 -19.22
CA GLU A 214 -1.25 13.35 -20.46
C GLU A 214 -0.81 11.90 -20.21
N GLN A 215 -0.11 11.65 -19.11
CA GLN A 215 0.34 10.32 -18.70
C GLN A 215 -0.85 9.41 -18.36
N ALA A 216 -1.87 9.96 -17.71
CA ALA A 216 -3.09 9.23 -17.38
C ALA A 216 -3.88 8.89 -18.66
N ASP A 217 -4.01 9.83 -19.59
CA ASP A 217 -4.67 9.61 -20.89
C ASP A 217 -3.91 8.54 -21.71
N LEU A 218 -2.58 8.59 -21.75
CA LEU A 218 -1.75 7.56 -22.36
C LEU A 218 -1.98 6.19 -21.69
N GLN A 219 -2.04 6.13 -20.37
CA GLN A 219 -2.29 4.88 -19.66
C GLN A 219 -3.68 4.31 -19.97
N LEU A 220 -4.71 5.16 -20.02
CA LEU A 220 -6.08 4.78 -20.34
C LEU A 220 -6.26 4.31 -21.79
N SER A 221 -5.40 4.72 -22.72
CA SER A 221 -5.40 4.25 -24.11
C SER A 221 -4.86 2.82 -24.28
N ARG A 222 -4.20 2.26 -23.26
CA ARG A 222 -3.59 0.93 -23.33
C ARG A 222 -4.56 -0.15 -22.86
N ALA A 223 -4.68 -1.22 -23.64
CA ALA A 223 -5.43 -2.41 -23.21
C ALA A 223 -4.72 -3.12 -22.04
N PRO A 224 -5.44 -3.48 -20.95
CA PRO A 224 -4.86 -4.26 -19.88
C PRO A 224 -4.47 -5.65 -20.39
N ARG A 225 -3.36 -6.20 -19.87
CA ARG A 225 -2.89 -7.56 -20.12
C ARG A 225 -3.26 -8.46 -18.94
N PRO A 226 -3.15 -9.80 -19.06
CA PRO A 226 -3.38 -10.72 -17.96
C PRO A 226 -2.58 -10.33 -16.70
N LEU A 227 -3.21 -10.50 -15.53
CA LEU A 227 -2.55 -10.24 -14.26
C LEU A 227 -1.55 -11.33 -13.92
N PRO A 228 -0.42 -11.01 -13.26
CA PRO A 228 0.51 -12.00 -12.76
C PRO A 228 -0.08 -12.81 -11.61
N GLN A 229 0.59 -13.89 -11.28
CA GLN A 229 0.41 -14.62 -10.03
C GLN A 229 1.54 -14.28 -9.06
N LEU A 230 1.20 -14.18 -7.78
CA LEU A 230 2.16 -14.09 -6.68
C LEU A 230 2.36 -15.48 -6.08
N LYS A 231 3.61 -15.91 -5.98
CA LYS A 231 3.99 -17.07 -5.18
C LYS A 231 4.82 -16.62 -4.00
N LEU A 232 4.47 -17.12 -2.83
CA LEU A 232 5.22 -16.93 -1.59
C LEU A 232 5.97 -18.22 -1.27
N ASN A 233 7.15 -18.11 -0.66
CA ASN A 233 7.87 -19.26 -0.14
C ASN A 233 7.03 -19.95 0.96
N PRO A 234 6.53 -21.17 0.75
CA PRO A 234 5.62 -21.82 1.70
C PRO A 234 6.29 -22.23 3.01
N ALA A 235 7.62 -22.22 3.08
CA ALA A 235 8.37 -22.50 4.30
C ALA A 235 8.30 -21.38 5.33
N VAL A 236 7.99 -20.14 4.91
CA VAL A 236 7.88 -18.99 5.82
C VAL A 236 6.57 -19.07 6.60
N LYS A 237 6.68 -19.12 7.95
CA LYS A 237 5.55 -19.27 8.88
C LYS A 237 5.40 -18.10 9.86
N ASN A 238 6.34 -17.17 9.85
CA ASN A 238 6.28 -15.95 10.65
C ASN A 238 6.37 -14.73 9.71
N ILE A 239 5.55 -13.72 9.95
CA ILE A 239 5.48 -12.50 9.12
C ILE A 239 6.83 -11.75 9.05
N HIS A 240 7.62 -11.82 10.13
CA HIS A 240 8.91 -11.14 10.24
C HIS A 240 10.08 -11.89 9.57
N ASP A 241 9.86 -13.14 9.15
CA ASP A 241 10.90 -13.96 8.50
C ASP A 241 10.92 -13.80 6.98
N PHE A 242 9.91 -13.17 6.40
CA PHE A 242 9.88 -12.91 4.97
C PHE A 242 11.04 -12.01 4.51
N LYS A 243 11.64 -12.43 3.38
CA LYS A 243 12.68 -11.69 2.67
C LYS A 243 12.24 -11.46 1.23
N PHE A 244 12.94 -10.60 0.52
CA PHE A 244 12.63 -10.27 -0.87
C PHE A 244 12.62 -11.52 -1.77
N GLU A 245 13.52 -12.46 -1.51
CA GLU A 245 13.68 -13.72 -2.25
C GLU A 245 12.52 -14.70 -2.06
N ASP A 246 11.67 -14.47 -1.05
CA ASP A 246 10.48 -15.29 -0.79
C ASP A 246 9.28 -14.92 -1.67
N PHE A 247 9.42 -13.90 -2.52
CA PHE A 247 8.37 -13.39 -3.41
C PHE A 247 8.72 -13.65 -4.88
N GLU A 248 7.88 -14.40 -5.57
CA GLU A 248 7.98 -14.65 -7.01
C GLU A 248 6.73 -14.13 -7.73
N LEU A 249 6.92 -13.25 -8.72
CA LEU A 249 5.87 -12.83 -9.65
C LEU A 249 5.96 -13.63 -10.93
N VAL A 250 4.93 -14.43 -11.21
CA VAL A 250 4.86 -15.27 -12.41
C VAL A 250 3.95 -14.63 -13.44
N GLY A 251 4.46 -14.48 -14.67
CA GLY A 251 3.67 -13.96 -15.79
C GLY A 251 3.44 -12.45 -15.78
N TYR A 252 4.29 -11.66 -15.14
CA TYR A 252 4.18 -10.19 -15.18
C TYR A 252 4.72 -9.65 -16.51
N ASP A 253 3.80 -9.33 -17.43
CA ASP A 253 4.09 -8.76 -18.75
C ASP A 253 3.36 -7.40 -18.93
N PRO A 254 3.85 -6.30 -18.34
CA PRO A 254 3.22 -5.00 -18.46
C PRO A 254 3.62 -4.26 -19.74
N HIS A 255 2.81 -3.26 -20.13
CA HIS A 255 3.26 -2.22 -21.04
C HIS A 255 4.44 -1.44 -20.44
N PRO A 256 5.26 -0.76 -21.27
CA PRO A 256 6.38 0.06 -20.80
C PRO A 256 5.95 1.07 -19.72
N ALA A 257 6.89 1.40 -18.84
CA ALA A 257 6.67 2.42 -17.81
C ALA A 257 6.28 3.77 -18.43
N ILE A 258 5.46 4.54 -17.71
CA ILE A 258 5.14 5.93 -18.04
C ILE A 258 5.77 6.80 -16.95
N LYS A 259 6.75 7.61 -17.33
CA LYS A 259 7.41 8.53 -16.40
C LYS A 259 6.53 9.72 -16.10
N ALA A 260 6.52 10.17 -14.85
CA ALA A 260 5.86 11.40 -14.40
C ALA A 260 6.69 12.03 -13.28
N PRO A 261 6.68 13.38 -13.15
CA PRO A 261 7.36 14.06 -12.05
C PRO A 261 6.66 13.75 -10.72
N VAL A 262 7.44 13.66 -9.64
CA VAL A 262 6.88 13.56 -8.28
C VAL A 262 6.55 14.97 -7.80
N ALA A 263 5.36 15.18 -7.23
CA ALA A 263 4.99 16.43 -6.58
C ALA A 263 5.40 16.36 -5.10
N VAL A 264 6.27 17.27 -4.66
CA VAL A 264 6.87 17.33 -3.29
C VAL A 264 6.48 18.63 -2.59
#